data_062ca81a204e875f1e42465c694a49ce
#
_entry.id   062ca81a204e875f1e42465c694a49ce
#
_cell.length_a   1.000
_cell.length_b   1.000
_cell.length_c   1.000
_cell.angle_alpha   90.00
_cell.angle_beta   90.00
_cell.angle_gamma   90.00
#
_symmetry.space_group_name_H-M   'P 1'
#
loop_
_entity.id
_entity.type
_entity.pdbx_description
1 polymer ?
#
loop_
_entity_poly.entity_id
_entity_poly.type
_entity_poly.pdbx_seq_one_letter_code
_entity_poly.pdbx_strand_id
1 'polypeptide(L)'
;MTSLSNRLPRALTTALTAALVIAPLGAAPARAEQSDKIVFDVVLKGIRAGELAINGKITDGAYGANGVLQTAGLVGLLRKIKFSASVSGLHDGQKFTPLKYSEVDDAPGRKSKHQIVYNNGTPVSVSQQPPRKPKPRDVDPAKQGGTVDPLTALYAVLRDVPRDEACKLDVKMYDGARRSQVRLFDPKPDGKDLVCSGEYRRLEGFSEKDMKEKSRFAFTLYYEPSPKGGLQVDKIETDTLYGKGRLTRQ
;
A
#
# COMPACT_ATOMS: atom_id res chain seq x y z
N MET A 1 99.38 -20.80 -31.04
CA MET A 1 98.42 -21.86 -31.03
C MET A 1 97.25 -21.39 -30.19
N THR A 2 96.25 -20.88 -30.87
CA THR A 2 95.12 -20.09 -30.38
C THR A 2 93.87 -20.95 -30.27
N SER A 3 93.31 -21.09 -29.08
CA SER A 3 92.06 -21.78 -28.87
C SER A 3 90.96 -20.69 -28.79
N LEU A 4 90.01 -20.71 -29.71
CA LEU A 4 88.81 -19.88 -29.70
C LEU A 4 87.70 -20.56 -28.88
N SER A 5 87.31 -19.88 -27.83
CA SER A 5 86.18 -20.26 -26.99
C SER A 5 84.92 -19.56 -27.48
N ASN A 6 83.96 -20.35 -27.96
CA ASN A 6 82.68 -19.92 -28.53
C ASN A 6 81.67 -19.83 -27.36
N ARG A 7 81.19 -18.64 -27.01
CA ARG A 7 80.12 -18.41 -26.02
C ARG A 7 78.84 -18.09 -26.77
N LEU A 8 77.83 -19.01 -26.64
CA LEU A 8 76.48 -18.74 -27.06
C LEU A 8 75.71 -17.86 -26.08
N PRO A 9 74.90 -16.91 -26.54
CA PRO A 9 74.06 -16.10 -25.69
C PRO A 9 72.79 -16.87 -25.25
N ARG A 10 72.54 -16.88 -23.96
CA ARG A 10 71.27 -17.35 -23.37
C ARG A 10 70.18 -16.35 -23.68
N ALA A 11 69.16 -16.78 -24.45
CA ALA A 11 67.94 -16.04 -24.64
C ALA A 11 67.05 -16.14 -23.37
N LEU A 12 66.80 -14.99 -22.72
CA LEU A 12 65.77 -14.86 -21.66
C LEU A 12 64.39 -14.82 -22.34
N THR A 13 63.61 -15.85 -22.16
CA THR A 13 62.16 -15.89 -22.48
C THR A 13 61.38 -15.31 -21.32
N THR A 14 60.95 -14.05 -21.42
CA THR A 14 60.02 -13.40 -20.50
C THR A 14 58.58 -13.92 -20.80
N ALA A 15 58.06 -14.75 -19.90
CA ALA A 15 56.67 -15.20 -19.92
C ALA A 15 55.77 -14.06 -19.40
N LEU A 16 54.94 -13.48 -20.25
CA LEU A 16 53.98 -12.46 -19.90
C LEU A 16 52.70 -13.18 -19.41
N THR A 17 52.54 -13.28 -18.08
CA THR A 17 51.32 -13.79 -17.45
C THR A 17 50.24 -12.71 -17.47
N ALA A 18 49.26 -12.80 -18.40
CA ALA A 18 48.06 -11.98 -18.41
C ALA A 18 47.13 -12.41 -17.28
N ALA A 19 47.05 -11.63 -16.22
CA ALA A 19 46.09 -11.82 -15.12
C ALA A 19 44.70 -11.37 -15.63
N LEU A 20 43.81 -12.33 -15.86
CA LEU A 20 42.41 -12.09 -16.20
C LEU A 20 41.68 -11.61 -14.93
N VAL A 21 41.46 -10.30 -14.81
CA VAL A 21 40.64 -9.73 -13.71
C VAL A 21 39.18 -9.99 -14.01
N ILE A 22 38.63 -11.04 -13.40
CA ILE A 22 37.17 -11.31 -13.40
C ILE A 22 36.55 -10.32 -12.42
N ALA A 23 36.00 -9.21 -12.91
CA ALA A 23 35.18 -8.32 -12.13
C ALA A 23 33.88 -9.07 -11.72
N PRO A 24 33.49 -9.12 -10.44
CA PRO A 24 32.20 -9.67 -10.05
C PRO A 24 31.11 -8.81 -10.70
N LEU A 25 30.30 -9.38 -11.59
CA LEU A 25 29.01 -8.77 -11.97
C LEU A 25 28.20 -8.65 -10.70
N GLY A 26 28.06 -7.43 -10.17
CA GLY A 26 27.18 -7.10 -9.08
C GLY A 26 25.76 -7.49 -9.47
N ALA A 27 25.25 -8.60 -8.92
CA ALA A 27 23.86 -8.95 -9.04
C ALA A 27 23.06 -7.81 -8.40
N ALA A 28 22.35 -7.03 -9.21
CA ALA A 28 21.35 -6.09 -8.70
C ALA A 28 20.39 -6.89 -7.80
N PRO A 29 20.04 -6.41 -6.61
CA PRO A 29 19.10 -7.11 -5.74
C PRO A 29 17.80 -7.30 -6.54
N ALA A 30 17.43 -8.56 -6.78
CA ALA A 30 16.14 -8.89 -7.37
C ALA A 30 15.07 -8.31 -6.44
N ARG A 31 14.35 -7.29 -6.89
CA ARG A 31 13.19 -6.78 -6.16
C ARG A 31 12.17 -7.90 -6.08
N ALA A 32 11.87 -8.33 -4.86
CA ALA A 32 10.92 -9.43 -4.65
C ALA A 32 9.56 -9.04 -5.22
N GLU A 33 9.04 -9.89 -6.11
CA GLU A 33 7.67 -9.78 -6.61
C GLU A 33 6.72 -10.12 -5.46
N GLN A 34 5.77 -9.23 -5.17
CA GLN A 34 4.71 -9.46 -4.18
C GLN A 34 3.37 -9.52 -4.89
N SER A 35 2.55 -10.52 -4.56
CA SER A 35 1.17 -10.65 -5.04
C SER A 35 0.28 -11.03 -3.87
N ASP A 36 -0.71 -10.19 -3.58
CA ASP A 36 -1.62 -10.32 -2.45
C ASP A 36 -3.04 -10.55 -2.95
N LYS A 37 -3.69 -11.58 -2.41
CA LYS A 37 -5.13 -11.80 -2.53
C LYS A 37 -5.71 -11.80 -1.12
N ILE A 38 -6.46 -10.75 -0.81
CA ILE A 38 -6.90 -10.41 0.53
C ILE A 38 -8.43 -10.37 0.53
N VAL A 39 -9.06 -11.13 1.41
CA VAL A 39 -10.52 -11.11 1.58
C VAL A 39 -10.83 -11.02 3.07
N PHE A 40 -11.71 -10.09 3.43
CA PHE A 40 -12.19 -9.90 4.79
C PHE A 40 -13.70 -9.89 4.86
N ASP A 41 -14.24 -10.56 5.86
CA ASP A 41 -15.60 -10.28 6.32
C ASP A 41 -15.65 -8.96 7.08
N VAL A 42 -16.60 -8.12 6.72
CA VAL A 42 -16.90 -6.87 7.41
C VAL A 42 -18.04 -7.12 8.39
N VAL A 43 -17.75 -7.01 9.67
CA VAL A 43 -18.71 -7.23 10.77
C VAL A 43 -18.98 -5.92 11.48
N LEU A 44 -20.25 -5.59 11.70
CA LEU A 44 -20.69 -4.42 12.45
C LEU A 44 -21.69 -4.85 13.51
N LYS A 45 -21.45 -4.50 14.78
CA LYS A 45 -22.30 -4.93 15.92
C LYS A 45 -22.54 -6.44 15.95
N GLY A 46 -21.54 -7.24 15.58
CA GLY A 46 -21.65 -8.70 15.56
C GLY A 46 -22.34 -9.30 14.32
N ILE A 47 -22.86 -8.47 13.41
CA ILE A 47 -23.54 -8.92 12.19
C ILE A 47 -22.59 -8.77 11.00
N ARG A 48 -22.48 -9.81 10.16
CA ARG A 48 -21.78 -9.73 8.88
C ARG A 48 -22.51 -8.76 7.96
N ALA A 49 -21.89 -7.60 7.73
CA ALA A 49 -22.46 -6.49 6.98
C ALA A 49 -21.96 -6.43 5.54
N GLY A 50 -20.79 -7.01 5.26
CA GLY A 50 -20.18 -6.92 3.95
C GLY A 50 -18.95 -7.81 3.80
N GLU A 51 -18.29 -7.62 2.67
CA GLU A 51 -17.05 -8.25 2.30
C GLU A 51 -16.14 -7.21 1.65
N LEU A 52 -14.88 -7.23 2.03
CA LEU A 52 -13.80 -6.44 1.42
C LEU A 52 -12.82 -7.39 0.74
N ALA A 53 -12.66 -7.26 -0.58
CA ALA A 53 -11.68 -8.02 -1.35
C ALA A 53 -10.66 -7.06 -1.98
N ILE A 54 -9.37 -7.38 -1.88
CA ILE A 54 -8.28 -6.63 -2.50
C ILE A 54 -7.35 -7.61 -3.20
N ASN A 55 -7.00 -7.30 -4.46
CA ASN A 55 -5.93 -7.94 -5.18
C ASN A 55 -4.87 -6.89 -5.47
N GLY A 56 -3.68 -7.10 -4.96
CA GLY A 56 -2.54 -6.19 -5.12
C GLY A 56 -1.32 -6.90 -5.68
N LYS A 57 -0.51 -6.16 -6.43
CA LYS A 57 0.77 -6.65 -6.95
C LYS A 57 1.81 -5.53 -6.88
N ILE A 58 3.02 -5.92 -6.48
CA ILE A 58 4.23 -5.07 -6.54
C ILE A 58 5.26 -5.83 -7.36
N THR A 59 5.76 -5.22 -8.44
CA THR A 59 6.75 -5.83 -9.36
C THR A 59 7.60 -4.72 -9.96
N ASP A 60 8.92 -4.88 -9.96
CA ASP A 60 9.88 -4.00 -10.64
C ASP A 60 9.72 -2.51 -10.30
N GLY A 61 9.39 -2.20 -9.05
CA GLY A 61 9.21 -0.81 -8.62
C GLY A 61 7.88 -0.18 -9.01
N ALA A 62 6.96 -0.94 -9.59
CA ALA A 62 5.57 -0.55 -9.84
C ALA A 62 4.63 -1.29 -8.90
N TYR A 63 3.45 -0.72 -8.65
CA TYR A 63 2.37 -1.43 -7.98
C TYR A 63 1.04 -1.20 -8.68
N GLY A 64 0.14 -2.14 -8.47
CA GLY A 64 -1.27 -2.01 -8.83
C GLY A 64 -2.13 -2.70 -7.79
N ALA A 65 -3.32 -2.17 -7.55
CA ALA A 65 -4.31 -2.83 -6.71
C ALA A 65 -5.72 -2.62 -7.25
N ASN A 66 -6.58 -3.61 -7.01
CA ASN A 66 -8.02 -3.53 -7.23
C ASN A 66 -8.71 -3.91 -5.93
N GLY A 67 -9.71 -3.12 -5.52
CA GLY A 67 -10.47 -3.32 -4.31
C GLY A 67 -11.97 -3.33 -4.58
N VAL A 68 -12.70 -4.20 -3.89
CA VAL A 68 -14.16 -4.24 -3.88
C VAL A 68 -14.62 -4.32 -2.44
N LEU A 69 -15.47 -3.39 -2.03
CA LEU A 69 -16.23 -3.45 -0.79
C LEU A 69 -17.71 -3.56 -1.14
N GLN A 70 -18.37 -4.59 -0.68
CA GLN A 70 -19.78 -4.82 -0.97
C GLN A 70 -20.55 -5.28 0.25
N THR A 71 -21.82 -4.94 0.32
CA THR A 71 -22.71 -5.49 1.35
C THR A 71 -22.92 -6.98 1.12
N ALA A 72 -22.97 -7.75 2.22
CA ALA A 72 -23.18 -9.20 2.21
C ALA A 72 -24.12 -9.63 3.33
N GLY A 73 -24.47 -10.92 3.38
CA GLY A 73 -25.38 -11.49 4.37
C GLY A 73 -26.75 -10.82 4.35
N LEU A 74 -27.37 -10.70 5.50
CA LEU A 74 -28.73 -10.09 5.65
C LEU A 74 -28.76 -8.63 5.19
N VAL A 75 -27.67 -7.87 5.41
CA VAL A 75 -27.56 -6.47 4.97
C VAL A 75 -27.60 -6.38 3.43
N GLY A 76 -26.90 -7.29 2.75
CA GLY A 76 -26.88 -7.35 1.28
C GLY A 76 -28.22 -7.73 0.65
N LEU A 77 -29.07 -8.48 1.38
CA LEU A 77 -30.44 -8.79 0.94
C LEU A 77 -31.35 -7.55 1.00
N LEU A 78 -31.14 -6.69 2.01
CA LEU A 78 -31.93 -5.48 2.21
C LEU A 78 -31.46 -4.31 1.34
N ARG A 79 -30.15 -4.16 1.18
CA ARG A 79 -29.55 -3.05 0.45
C ARG A 79 -28.24 -3.46 -0.20
N LYS A 80 -28.21 -3.47 -1.53
CA LYS A 80 -27.00 -3.75 -2.31
C LYS A 80 -26.20 -2.47 -2.49
N ILE A 81 -25.02 -2.42 -1.89
CA ILE A 81 -24.05 -1.33 -2.05
C ILE A 81 -22.74 -1.97 -2.49
N LYS A 82 -22.11 -1.42 -3.50
CA LYS A 82 -20.81 -1.87 -3.99
C LYS A 82 -19.90 -0.68 -4.29
N PHE A 83 -18.73 -0.67 -3.68
CA PHE A 83 -17.62 0.21 -4.04
C PHE A 83 -16.55 -0.63 -4.74
N SER A 84 -16.10 -0.16 -5.89
CA SER A 84 -15.01 -0.80 -6.63
C SER A 84 -13.96 0.25 -6.92
N ALA A 85 -12.71 -0.03 -6.63
CA ALA A 85 -11.61 0.89 -6.87
C ALA A 85 -10.44 0.19 -7.55
N SER A 86 -9.64 0.95 -8.29
CA SER A 86 -8.39 0.51 -8.89
C SER A 86 -7.35 1.61 -8.78
N VAL A 87 -6.11 1.21 -8.61
CA VAL A 87 -4.95 2.11 -8.56
C VAL A 87 -3.77 1.49 -9.28
N SER A 88 -2.93 2.34 -9.87
CA SER A 88 -1.60 1.99 -10.34
C SER A 88 -0.61 3.10 -9.94
N GLY A 89 0.64 2.73 -9.70
CA GLY A 89 1.67 3.67 -9.28
C GLY A 89 3.05 3.03 -9.16
N LEU A 90 3.96 3.75 -8.51
CA LEU A 90 5.33 3.32 -8.24
C LEU A 90 5.50 2.95 -6.77
N HIS A 91 6.38 1.98 -6.49
CA HIS A 91 6.76 1.55 -5.17
C HIS A 91 8.27 1.36 -5.08
N ASP A 92 8.93 2.09 -4.21
CA ASP A 92 10.40 2.08 -4.07
C ASP A 92 10.92 1.10 -3.00
N GLY A 93 10.05 0.28 -2.43
CA GLY A 93 10.31 -0.64 -1.32
C GLY A 93 9.74 -0.13 0.01
N GLN A 94 9.54 1.16 0.18
CA GLN A 94 9.00 1.76 1.40
C GLN A 94 7.76 2.64 1.14
N LYS A 95 7.73 3.34 0.02
CA LYS A 95 6.73 4.37 -0.29
C LYS A 95 5.94 4.03 -1.55
N PHE A 96 4.64 4.17 -1.45
CA PHE A 96 3.72 4.16 -2.58
C PHE A 96 3.59 5.57 -3.17
N THR A 97 3.73 5.67 -4.49
CA THR A 97 3.52 6.92 -5.25
C THR A 97 2.47 6.64 -6.32
N PRO A 98 1.18 6.94 -6.08
CA PRO A 98 0.13 6.69 -7.04
C PRO A 98 0.32 7.54 -8.30
N LEU A 99 -0.08 6.97 -9.45
CA LEU A 99 -0.16 7.65 -10.74
C LEU A 99 -1.62 7.87 -11.15
N LYS A 100 -2.46 6.87 -10.93
CA LYS A 100 -3.87 6.94 -11.30
C LYS A 100 -4.72 6.12 -10.34
N TYR A 101 -5.74 6.74 -9.79
CA TYR A 101 -6.78 6.12 -8.97
C TYR A 101 -8.15 6.28 -9.65
N SER A 102 -9.00 5.27 -9.54
CA SER A 102 -10.37 5.28 -10.05
C SER A 102 -11.27 4.52 -9.09
N GLU A 103 -12.46 5.07 -8.81
CA GLU A 103 -13.47 4.48 -7.92
C GLU A 103 -14.84 4.54 -8.58
N VAL A 104 -15.65 3.52 -8.36
CA VAL A 104 -17.08 3.47 -8.71
C VAL A 104 -17.87 3.15 -7.45
N ASP A 105 -18.77 4.06 -7.08
CA ASP A 105 -19.79 3.87 -6.04
C ASP A 105 -21.10 3.46 -6.74
N ASP A 106 -21.59 2.29 -6.42
CA ASP A 106 -22.85 1.75 -6.95
C ASP A 106 -23.77 1.39 -5.78
N ALA A 107 -24.71 2.29 -5.50
CA ALA A 107 -25.70 2.16 -4.46
C ALA A 107 -27.10 2.44 -5.02
N PRO A 108 -28.17 1.91 -4.41
CA PRO A 108 -29.54 2.18 -4.86
C PRO A 108 -29.82 3.68 -4.97
N GLY A 109 -30.20 4.12 -6.17
CA GLY A 109 -30.48 5.53 -6.47
C GLY A 109 -29.26 6.44 -6.64
N ARG A 110 -28.05 5.89 -6.53
CA ARG A 110 -26.80 6.66 -6.73
C ARG A 110 -25.74 5.80 -7.38
N LYS A 111 -25.24 6.28 -8.53
CA LYS A 111 -24.04 5.72 -9.15
C LYS A 111 -23.09 6.87 -9.47
N SER A 112 -21.86 6.75 -9.02
CA SER A 112 -20.84 7.76 -9.32
C SER A 112 -19.50 7.10 -9.64
N LYS A 113 -18.74 7.78 -10.50
CA LYS A 113 -17.35 7.44 -10.81
C LYS A 113 -16.46 8.60 -10.39
N HIS A 114 -15.39 8.29 -9.70
CA HIS A 114 -14.39 9.26 -9.25
C HIS A 114 -13.02 8.85 -9.77
N GLN A 115 -12.18 9.82 -10.12
CA GLN A 115 -10.82 9.58 -10.62
C GLN A 115 -9.87 10.65 -10.12
N ILE A 116 -8.66 10.25 -9.74
CA ILE A 116 -7.54 11.14 -9.40
C ILE A 116 -6.35 10.74 -10.27
N VAL A 117 -5.72 11.72 -10.93
CA VAL A 117 -4.46 11.55 -11.65
C VAL A 117 -3.39 12.30 -10.90
N TYR A 118 -2.23 11.68 -10.75
CA TYR A 118 -1.08 12.24 -10.04
C TYR A 118 0.08 12.46 -11.00
N ASN A 119 0.89 13.47 -10.70
CA ASN A 119 2.19 13.71 -11.30
C ASN A 119 3.21 13.87 -10.18
N ASN A 120 4.24 13.03 -10.15
CA ASN A 120 5.28 13.02 -9.11
C ASN A 120 4.70 13.04 -7.68
N GLY A 121 3.64 12.24 -7.42
CA GLY A 121 2.99 12.14 -6.12
C GLY A 121 2.13 13.35 -5.74
N THR A 122 1.85 14.27 -6.66
CA THR A 122 0.92 15.39 -6.46
C THR A 122 -0.31 15.18 -7.33
N PRO A 123 -1.54 15.28 -6.80
CA PRO A 123 -2.75 15.24 -7.60
C PRO A 123 -2.81 16.40 -8.57
N VAL A 124 -2.95 16.13 -9.87
CA VAL A 124 -3.04 17.15 -10.93
C VAL A 124 -4.39 17.20 -11.61
N SER A 125 -5.21 16.16 -11.44
CA SER A 125 -6.59 16.13 -11.95
C SER A 125 -7.48 15.33 -11.02
N VAL A 126 -8.65 15.88 -10.74
CA VAL A 126 -9.72 15.25 -9.97
C VAL A 126 -11.01 15.38 -10.78
N SER A 127 -11.66 14.26 -11.09
CA SER A 127 -12.92 14.24 -11.83
C SER A 127 -13.94 13.35 -11.15
N GLN A 128 -15.21 13.72 -11.28
CA GLN A 128 -16.33 12.92 -10.78
C GLN A 128 -17.52 12.96 -11.76
N GLN A 129 -18.16 11.85 -11.96
CA GLN A 129 -19.37 11.70 -12.74
C GLN A 129 -20.47 11.01 -11.91
N PRO A 130 -21.67 11.61 -11.79
CA PRO A 130 -21.99 12.97 -12.23
C PRO A 130 -21.14 14.03 -11.55
N PRO A 131 -20.96 15.21 -12.16
CA PRO A 131 -20.14 16.28 -11.60
C PRO A 131 -20.62 16.70 -10.20
N ARG A 132 -19.69 16.83 -9.28
CA ARG A 132 -19.93 17.34 -7.92
C ARG A 132 -19.64 18.84 -7.87
N LYS A 133 -20.50 19.61 -7.24
CA LYS A 133 -20.20 21.01 -6.93
C LYS A 133 -19.08 21.07 -5.87
N PRO A 134 -17.99 21.80 -6.13
CA PRO A 134 -16.96 22.05 -5.12
C PRO A 134 -17.56 22.70 -3.87
N LYS A 135 -17.02 22.39 -2.72
CA LYS A 135 -17.38 22.99 -1.43
C LYS A 135 -16.24 23.87 -0.95
N PRO A 136 -16.51 24.99 -0.24
CA PRO A 136 -15.45 25.88 0.27
C PRO A 136 -14.40 25.18 1.14
N ARG A 137 -14.76 24.06 1.77
CA ARG A 137 -13.86 23.26 2.62
C ARG A 137 -13.02 22.24 1.85
N ASP A 138 -13.31 21.99 0.56
CA ASP A 138 -12.52 21.03 -0.21
C ASP A 138 -11.08 21.52 -0.29
N VAL A 139 -10.13 20.60 -0.06
CA VAL A 139 -8.71 20.96 -0.09
C VAL A 139 -8.20 21.06 -1.52
N ASP A 140 -7.28 21.99 -1.74
CA ASP A 140 -6.66 22.22 -3.05
C ASP A 140 -5.79 21.00 -3.45
N PRO A 141 -6.08 20.33 -4.58
CA PRO A 141 -5.30 19.20 -5.06
C PRO A 141 -3.80 19.51 -5.20
N ALA A 142 -3.45 20.70 -5.67
CA ALA A 142 -2.06 21.10 -5.88
C ALA A 142 -1.23 21.14 -4.59
N LYS A 143 -1.89 21.26 -3.43
CA LYS A 143 -1.27 21.26 -2.10
C LYS A 143 -1.25 19.87 -1.45
N GLN A 144 -1.65 18.81 -2.17
CA GLN A 144 -1.72 17.46 -1.65
C GLN A 144 -0.53 16.58 -2.09
N GLY A 145 0.63 17.18 -2.35
CA GLY A 145 1.85 16.45 -2.65
C GLY A 145 2.22 15.45 -1.56
N GLY A 146 2.66 14.26 -1.95
CA GLY A 146 3.04 13.19 -1.04
C GLY A 146 1.87 12.44 -0.38
N THR A 147 0.62 12.73 -0.76
CA THR A 147 -0.53 11.92 -0.35
C THR A 147 -0.74 10.73 -1.30
N VAL A 148 -1.38 9.69 -0.80
CA VAL A 148 -1.85 8.56 -1.60
C VAL A 148 -3.39 8.60 -1.70
N ASP A 149 -3.97 7.81 -2.58
CA ASP A 149 -5.42 7.60 -2.66
C ASP A 149 -5.90 6.60 -1.58
N PRO A 150 -7.23 6.50 -1.34
CA PRO A 150 -7.78 5.61 -0.32
C PRO A 150 -7.46 4.14 -0.52
N LEU A 151 -7.43 3.62 -1.77
CA LEU A 151 -7.12 2.21 -2.02
C LEU A 151 -5.64 1.92 -1.78
N THR A 152 -4.74 2.82 -2.17
CA THR A 152 -3.31 2.69 -1.86
C THR A 152 -3.07 2.64 -0.36
N ALA A 153 -3.70 3.53 0.42
CA ALA A 153 -3.57 3.51 1.88
C ALA A 153 -4.10 2.21 2.49
N LEU A 154 -5.25 1.74 2.01
CA LEU A 154 -5.84 0.49 2.46
C LEU A 154 -4.96 -0.72 2.10
N TYR A 155 -4.41 -0.77 0.88
CA TYR A 155 -3.48 -1.81 0.47
C TYR A 155 -2.18 -1.77 1.29
N ALA A 156 -1.63 -0.60 1.57
CA ALA A 156 -0.46 -0.45 2.42
C ALA A 156 -0.67 -0.98 3.85
N VAL A 157 -1.89 -0.86 4.40
CA VAL A 157 -2.26 -1.41 5.72
C VAL A 157 -2.40 -2.93 5.67
N LEU A 158 -2.99 -3.49 4.59
CA LEU A 158 -3.49 -4.87 4.56
C LEU A 158 -2.57 -5.87 3.84
N ARG A 159 -1.60 -5.39 3.04
CA ARG A 159 -0.64 -6.25 2.34
C ARG A 159 0.21 -7.06 3.33
N ASP A 160 0.73 -8.17 2.88
CA ASP A 160 1.74 -8.90 3.63
C ASP A 160 3.00 -8.02 3.78
N VAL A 161 3.63 -8.06 4.94
CA VAL A 161 4.82 -7.25 5.25
C VAL A 161 5.90 -8.07 5.96
N PRO A 162 7.18 -7.74 5.77
CA PRO A 162 8.24 -8.24 6.64
C PRO A 162 7.96 -7.85 8.10
N ARG A 163 8.37 -8.69 9.06
CA ARG A 163 8.07 -8.47 10.48
C ARG A 163 8.64 -7.15 11.02
N ASP A 164 9.77 -6.73 10.50
CA ASP A 164 10.43 -5.48 10.88
C ASP A 164 9.76 -4.22 10.28
N GLU A 165 8.91 -4.36 9.25
CA GLU A 165 8.10 -3.28 8.68
C GLU A 165 6.73 -3.16 9.34
N ALA A 166 6.25 -4.20 10.01
CA ALA A 166 4.96 -4.20 10.67
C ALA A 166 4.85 -3.11 11.74
N CYS A 167 3.67 -2.51 11.91
CA CYS A 167 3.39 -1.38 12.81
C CYS A 167 4.17 -0.08 12.51
N LYS A 168 4.77 0.07 11.34
CA LYS A 168 5.58 1.27 10.96
C LYS A 168 4.98 2.09 9.84
N LEU A 169 3.67 2.09 9.68
CA LEU A 169 2.98 2.83 8.63
C LEU A 169 2.60 4.24 9.09
N ASP A 170 2.86 5.25 8.27
CA ASP A 170 2.34 6.61 8.41
C ASP A 170 2.07 7.18 7.02
N VAL A 171 0.83 7.14 6.57
CA VAL A 171 0.43 7.63 5.25
C VAL A 171 -0.67 8.67 5.33
N LYS A 172 -0.52 9.76 4.57
CA LYS A 172 -1.55 10.75 4.36
C LYS A 172 -2.31 10.42 3.09
N MET A 173 -3.63 10.52 3.15
CA MET A 173 -4.53 10.21 2.05
C MET A 173 -5.24 11.46 1.55
N TYR A 174 -5.53 11.46 0.25
CA TYR A 174 -6.41 12.44 -0.40
C TYR A 174 -7.49 11.70 -1.19
N ASP A 175 -8.77 12.00 -0.90
CA ASP A 175 -9.93 11.35 -1.52
C ASP A 175 -10.57 12.18 -2.65
N GLY A 176 -9.87 13.23 -3.12
CA GLY A 176 -10.40 14.16 -4.12
C GLY A 176 -11.06 15.41 -3.53
N ALA A 177 -11.23 15.46 -2.20
CA ALA A 177 -11.83 16.61 -1.51
C ALA A 177 -11.29 16.82 -0.09
N ARG A 178 -10.78 15.75 0.53
CA ARG A 178 -10.40 15.72 1.95
C ARG A 178 -9.03 15.11 2.12
N ARG A 179 -8.33 15.53 3.17
CA ARG A 179 -7.07 14.94 3.61
C ARG A 179 -7.28 14.21 4.92
N SER A 180 -6.76 13.00 5.00
CA SER A 180 -6.75 12.18 6.21
C SER A 180 -5.41 11.47 6.37
N GLN A 181 -5.24 10.73 7.46
CA GLN A 181 -4.01 10.01 7.77
C GLN A 181 -4.36 8.65 8.35
N VAL A 182 -3.58 7.63 8.00
CA VAL A 182 -3.57 6.33 8.67
C VAL A 182 -2.19 6.07 9.22
N ARG A 183 -2.12 5.62 10.47
CA ARG A 183 -0.87 5.25 11.15
C ARG A 183 -1.02 3.90 11.82
N LEU A 184 0.07 3.12 11.78
CA LEU A 184 0.28 1.92 12.59
C LEU A 184 1.51 2.16 13.46
N PHE A 185 1.43 1.81 14.73
CA PHE A 185 2.47 2.06 15.73
C PHE A 185 2.34 1.10 16.91
N ASP A 186 3.23 1.18 17.89
CA ASP A 186 3.19 0.48 19.17
C ASP A 186 3.08 -1.06 18.99
N PRO A 187 4.12 -1.70 18.39
CA PRO A 187 4.14 -3.14 18.18
C PRO A 187 4.18 -3.88 19.50
N LYS A 188 3.26 -4.83 19.71
CA LYS A 188 3.19 -5.72 20.86
C LYS A 188 3.27 -7.16 20.39
N PRO A 189 4.40 -7.85 20.64
CA PRO A 189 4.51 -9.27 20.34
C PRO A 189 3.48 -10.11 21.11
N ASP A 190 2.86 -11.08 20.44
CA ASP A 190 1.96 -12.06 21.00
C ASP A 190 2.35 -13.46 20.49
N GLY A 191 3.36 -14.06 21.11
CA GLY A 191 3.98 -15.27 20.61
C GLY A 191 4.60 -15.08 19.22
N LYS A 192 4.12 -15.85 18.23
CA LYS A 192 4.48 -15.71 16.81
C LYS A 192 3.75 -14.56 16.10
N ASP A 193 2.67 -14.10 16.69
CA ASP A 193 1.81 -13.04 16.17
C ASP A 193 2.34 -11.65 16.58
N LEU A 194 1.69 -10.60 16.10
CA LEU A 194 2.03 -9.22 16.44
C LEU A 194 0.75 -8.37 16.43
N VAL A 195 0.60 -7.54 17.46
CA VAL A 195 -0.52 -6.61 17.58
C VAL A 195 -0.01 -5.19 17.44
N CYS A 196 -0.68 -4.38 16.59
CA CYS A 196 -0.38 -2.97 16.42
C CYS A 196 -1.55 -2.10 16.87
N SER A 197 -1.22 -0.97 17.48
CA SER A 197 -2.15 0.15 17.58
C SER A 197 -2.25 0.84 16.23
N GLY A 198 -3.45 1.26 15.83
CA GLY A 198 -3.70 2.01 14.62
C GLY A 198 -4.58 3.23 14.87
N GLU A 199 -4.44 4.23 14.03
CA GLU A 199 -5.28 5.43 14.06
C GLU A 199 -5.59 5.88 12.62
N TYR A 200 -6.90 6.08 12.34
CA TYR A 200 -7.33 6.92 11.24
C TYR A 200 -7.66 8.32 11.77
N ARG A 201 -7.15 9.35 11.12
CA ARG A 201 -7.34 10.75 11.52
C ARG A 201 -7.88 11.57 10.36
N ARG A 202 -8.96 12.32 10.60
CA ARG A 202 -9.43 13.40 9.74
C ARG A 202 -8.50 14.60 9.90
N LEU A 203 -7.98 15.16 8.82
CA LEU A 203 -7.07 16.31 8.85
C LEU A 203 -7.74 17.57 8.30
N GLU A 204 -8.08 17.60 7.01
CA GLU A 204 -8.57 18.78 6.30
C GLU A 204 -9.74 18.41 5.38
N GLY A 205 -10.59 19.38 5.03
CA GLY A 205 -11.71 19.17 4.08
C GLY A 205 -12.98 18.59 4.69
N PHE A 206 -12.98 18.30 5.99
CA PHE A 206 -14.16 17.82 6.72
C PHE A 206 -15.03 18.98 7.22
N SER A 207 -16.32 18.72 7.46
CA SER A 207 -17.18 19.72 8.08
C SER A 207 -16.84 19.92 9.56
N GLU A 208 -17.14 21.10 10.11
CA GLU A 208 -16.99 21.34 11.55
C GLU A 208 -17.77 20.30 12.38
N LYS A 209 -18.95 19.91 11.91
CA LYS A 209 -19.76 18.86 12.54
C LYS A 209 -18.98 17.56 12.60
N ASP A 210 -18.41 17.10 11.47
CA ASP A 210 -17.64 15.86 11.40
C ASP A 210 -16.40 15.88 12.31
N MET A 211 -15.73 17.05 12.39
CA MET A 211 -14.55 17.24 13.24
C MET A 211 -14.88 17.24 14.73
N LYS A 212 -16.00 17.88 15.11
CA LYS A 212 -16.49 17.89 16.49
C LYS A 212 -17.03 16.52 16.93
N GLU A 213 -17.68 15.79 16.02
CA GLU A 213 -18.22 14.46 16.31
C GLU A 213 -17.10 13.46 16.61
N LYS A 214 -16.15 13.31 15.71
CA LYS A 214 -14.97 12.45 15.90
C LYS A 214 -13.92 12.73 14.82
N SER A 215 -12.75 13.17 15.20
CA SER A 215 -11.63 13.40 14.26
C SER A 215 -10.59 12.29 14.25
N ARG A 216 -10.59 11.41 15.27
CA ARG A 216 -9.67 10.29 15.44
C ARG A 216 -10.42 9.00 15.68
N PHE A 217 -10.02 7.95 14.97
CA PHE A 217 -10.61 6.62 15.06
C PHE A 217 -9.46 5.64 15.34
N ALA A 218 -9.36 5.22 16.59
CA ALA A 218 -8.42 4.19 16.98
C ALA A 218 -8.90 2.82 16.47
N PHE A 219 -7.95 1.98 16.10
CA PHE A 219 -8.19 0.58 15.79
C PHE A 219 -7.03 -0.28 16.27
N THR A 220 -7.28 -1.56 16.44
CA THR A 220 -6.26 -2.56 16.73
C THR A 220 -6.13 -3.47 15.53
N LEU A 221 -4.91 -3.71 15.09
CA LEU A 221 -4.59 -4.56 13.96
C LEU A 221 -3.79 -5.76 14.46
N TYR A 222 -4.21 -6.96 14.10
CA TYR A 222 -3.64 -8.23 14.49
C TYR A 222 -2.97 -8.86 13.27
N TYR A 223 -1.69 -9.16 13.41
CA TYR A 223 -0.91 -9.88 12.43
C TYR A 223 -0.67 -11.31 12.87
N GLU A 224 -0.68 -12.23 11.92
CA GLU A 224 -0.22 -13.60 12.05
C GLU A 224 0.86 -13.91 11.00
N PRO A 225 1.62 -15.00 11.15
CA PRO A 225 2.57 -15.44 10.13
C PRO A 225 1.88 -15.70 8.79
N SER A 226 2.38 -15.07 7.71
CA SER A 226 1.90 -15.34 6.35
C SER A 226 2.47 -16.65 5.82
N PRO A 227 1.68 -17.47 5.10
CA PRO A 227 2.19 -18.64 4.39
C PRO A 227 3.26 -18.33 3.35
N LYS A 228 3.35 -17.07 2.90
CA LYS A 228 4.33 -16.57 1.93
C LYS A 228 5.61 -16.04 2.58
N GLY A 229 5.70 -16.07 3.90
CA GLY A 229 6.74 -15.42 4.70
C GLY A 229 6.34 -14.02 5.16
N GLY A 230 6.94 -13.55 6.26
CA GLY A 230 6.54 -12.30 6.91
C GLY A 230 5.24 -12.43 7.69
N LEU A 231 4.48 -11.35 7.75
CA LEU A 231 3.22 -11.24 8.50
C LEU A 231 2.08 -10.81 7.57
N GLN A 232 0.89 -11.37 7.79
CA GLN A 232 -0.36 -10.96 7.16
C GLN A 232 -1.34 -10.46 8.22
N VAL A 233 -2.21 -9.52 7.84
CA VAL A 233 -3.28 -9.04 8.72
C VAL A 233 -4.36 -10.12 8.81
N ASP A 234 -4.60 -10.63 10.01
CA ASP A 234 -5.71 -11.55 10.30
C ASP A 234 -6.99 -10.79 10.65
N LYS A 235 -6.87 -9.79 11.52
CA LYS A 235 -8.03 -9.09 12.07
C LYS A 235 -7.76 -7.61 12.31
N ILE A 236 -8.80 -6.79 12.14
CA ILE A 236 -8.83 -5.38 12.59
C ILE A 236 -10.07 -5.17 13.44
N GLU A 237 -9.93 -4.52 14.59
CA GLU A 237 -11.02 -4.13 15.48
C GLU A 237 -11.03 -2.61 15.69
N THR A 238 -12.20 -1.99 15.66
CA THR A 238 -12.36 -0.54 15.84
C THR A 238 -13.72 -0.19 16.45
N ASP A 239 -13.76 0.92 17.19
CA ASP A 239 -15.01 1.54 17.59
C ASP A 239 -15.40 2.60 16.55
N THR A 240 -16.41 2.27 15.75
CA THR A 240 -17.00 3.17 14.75
C THR A 240 -18.04 4.10 15.39
N LEU A 241 -18.54 5.09 14.62
CA LEU A 241 -19.69 5.91 15.03
C LEU A 241 -20.97 5.09 15.20
N TYR A 242 -21.02 3.89 14.61
CA TYR A 242 -22.21 3.02 14.61
C TYR A 242 -22.06 1.81 15.54
N GLY A 243 -21.00 1.74 16.33
CA GLY A 243 -20.67 0.66 17.24
C GLY A 243 -19.41 -0.11 16.86
N LYS A 244 -19.16 -1.25 17.50
CA LYS A 244 -17.97 -2.06 17.24
C LYS A 244 -17.96 -2.62 15.82
N GLY A 245 -16.89 -2.33 15.11
CA GLY A 245 -16.57 -2.85 13.79
C GLY A 245 -15.41 -3.82 13.83
N ARG A 246 -15.44 -4.83 12.98
CA ARG A 246 -14.35 -5.80 12.82
C ARG A 246 -14.20 -6.20 11.35
N LEU A 247 -12.96 -6.32 10.90
CA LEU A 247 -12.59 -7.05 9.71
C LEU A 247 -11.95 -8.37 10.15
N THR A 248 -12.35 -9.49 9.56
CA THR A 248 -11.76 -10.81 9.84
C THR A 248 -11.38 -11.45 8.52
N ARG A 249 -10.13 -11.87 8.35
CA ARG A 249 -9.64 -12.53 7.13
C ARG A 249 -10.39 -13.84 6.91
N GLN A 250 -10.66 -14.16 5.62
CA GLN A 250 -11.22 -15.44 5.17
C GLN A 250 -10.12 -16.44 4.79
#